data_d88cb4dd3adf0e1477599ad8f06c8c6d
#
_entry.id   d88cb4dd3adf0e1477599ad8f06c8c6d
#
_cell.length_a   1.000
_cell.length_b   1.000
_cell.length_c   1.000
_cell.angle_alpha   90.00
_cell.angle_beta   90.00
_cell.angle_gamma   90.00
#
_symmetry.space_group_name_H-M   'P 1'
#
loop_
_entity.id
_entity.type
_entity.pdbx_description
1 polymer ?
#
loop_
_entity_poly.entity_id
_entity_poly.type
_entity_poly.pdbx_seq_one_letter_code
_entity_poly.pdbx_strand_id
1 'polypeptide(L)'
;DYTTYRSIRFKPEQSLWHGVNDYELQFFHPGFLYEYPVTIHTIGESNKPERLAFNSDMFNYDGSASGLAGLTDEKSGFAGFRVHYPIKNEEYKDEFAVFLGASYFRLVGKNQVYGISARGLAIDTALAKGEEFPHFTEFWVIEPSEGKPITVYARLESPSVAGAYKFVIQPDIDTSVKVESWLFARDDVSKLG
;
A
#
# COMPACT_ATOMS: atom_id res chain seq x y z
N ASP A 1 9.42 16.98 9.10
CA ASP A 1 10.01 17.27 7.77
C ASP A 1 10.43 15.97 7.07
N TYR A 2 10.82 16.07 5.80
CA TYR A 2 11.20 14.91 4.97
C TYR A 2 12.44 14.18 5.49
N THR A 3 13.44 14.91 6.00
CA THR A 3 14.69 14.33 6.51
C THR A 3 14.42 13.44 7.72
N THR A 4 13.60 13.91 8.63
CA THR A 4 13.15 13.14 9.80
C THR A 4 12.34 11.92 9.37
N TYR A 5 11.40 12.09 8.43
CA TYR A 5 10.57 10.98 7.94
C TYR A 5 11.42 9.87 7.29
N ARG A 6 12.43 10.21 6.48
CA ARG A 6 13.36 9.24 5.86
C ARG A 6 14.18 8.44 6.88
N SER A 7 14.34 8.98 8.09
CA SER A 7 15.08 8.32 9.17
C SER A 7 14.25 7.30 9.93
N ILE A 8 12.96 7.17 9.59
CA ILE A 8 12.08 6.10 10.08
C ILE A 8 12.06 5.00 9.01
N ARG A 9 12.53 3.81 9.37
CA ARG A 9 12.64 2.69 8.43
C ARG A 9 12.03 1.43 9.00
N PHE A 10 11.21 0.75 8.20
CA PHE A 10 10.66 -0.54 8.56
C PHE A 10 11.78 -1.58 8.74
N LYS A 11 11.66 -2.42 9.74
CA LYS A 11 12.59 -3.53 10.02
C LYS A 11 12.24 -4.72 9.13
N PRO A 12 13.10 -5.15 8.19
CA PRO A 12 12.79 -6.25 7.27
C PRO A 12 12.42 -7.55 7.96
N GLU A 13 13.01 -7.84 9.11
CA GLU A 13 12.72 -9.03 9.92
C GLU A 13 11.31 -9.03 10.55
N GLN A 14 10.62 -7.88 10.53
CA GLN A 14 9.24 -7.72 10.96
C GLN A 14 8.24 -7.79 9.79
N SER A 15 8.72 -8.11 8.57
CA SER A 15 7.84 -8.26 7.42
C SER A 15 6.79 -9.34 7.67
N LEU A 16 5.55 -9.04 7.30
CA LEU A 16 4.51 -10.07 7.31
C LEU A 16 4.91 -11.20 6.36
N TRP A 17 4.73 -12.44 6.78
CA TRP A 17 5.12 -13.69 6.09
C TRP A 17 6.64 -13.88 5.92
N HIS A 18 7.44 -13.19 6.72
CA HIS A 18 8.90 -13.31 6.68
C HIS A 18 9.34 -14.77 6.88
N GLY A 19 10.13 -15.29 5.93
CA GLY A 19 10.67 -16.65 5.99
C GLY A 19 9.67 -17.79 5.79
N VAL A 20 8.40 -17.51 5.56
CA VAL A 20 7.34 -18.52 5.38
C VAL A 20 6.62 -18.46 4.03
N ASN A 21 6.80 -17.37 3.28
CA ASN A 21 6.17 -17.18 1.98
C ASN A 21 7.18 -16.50 1.03
N ASP A 22 6.99 -16.65 -0.29
CA ASP A 22 7.78 -15.91 -1.28
C ASP A 22 7.47 -14.41 -1.21
N TYR A 23 6.24 -14.06 -0.90
CA TYR A 23 5.84 -12.67 -0.68
C TYR A 23 6.12 -12.23 0.75
N GLU A 24 6.54 -10.97 0.88
CA GLU A 24 6.65 -10.29 2.16
C GLU A 24 6.00 -8.90 2.07
N LEU A 25 5.26 -8.50 3.10
CA LEU A 25 4.73 -7.15 3.22
C LEU A 25 5.52 -6.36 4.24
N GLN A 26 5.89 -5.15 3.86
CA GLN A 26 6.45 -4.14 4.72
C GLN A 26 5.56 -2.90 4.72
N PHE A 27 5.54 -2.19 5.84
CA PHE A 27 4.59 -1.11 6.04
C PHE A 27 5.29 0.25 6.11
N PHE A 28 4.56 1.30 5.71
CA PHE A 28 5.04 2.67 5.82
C PHE A 28 4.52 3.31 7.10
N HIS A 29 5.42 4.00 7.80
CA HIS A 29 5.08 4.79 8.97
C HIS A 29 4.21 5.99 8.56
N PRO A 30 3.15 6.34 9.31
CA PRO A 30 2.40 7.56 9.06
C PRO A 30 3.24 8.81 9.38
N GLY A 31 2.97 9.92 8.71
CA GLY A 31 3.62 11.20 8.94
C GLY A 31 4.09 11.90 7.68
N PHE A 32 4.63 13.09 7.81
CA PHE A 32 5.03 14.00 6.73
C PHE A 32 3.84 14.33 5.81
N LEU A 33 3.82 13.87 4.57
CA LEU A 33 2.71 14.04 3.63
C LEU A 33 1.65 12.93 3.74
N TYR A 34 1.93 11.88 4.52
CA TYR A 34 1.06 10.72 4.67
C TYR A 34 0.31 10.80 6.01
N GLU A 35 -0.59 11.78 6.10
CA GLU A 35 -1.34 12.10 7.32
C GLU A 35 -2.60 11.26 7.49
N TYR A 36 -3.04 10.61 6.41
CA TYR A 36 -4.22 9.75 6.40
C TYR A 36 -3.80 8.28 6.54
N PRO A 37 -3.90 7.72 7.75
CA PRO A 37 -3.56 6.32 7.95
C PRO A 37 -4.59 5.41 7.28
N VAL A 38 -4.12 4.25 6.84
CA VAL A 38 -4.94 3.18 6.28
C VAL A 38 -5.07 2.02 7.26
N THR A 39 -6.21 1.36 7.24
CA THR A 39 -6.41 0.09 7.94
C THR A 39 -6.01 -1.05 7.00
N ILE A 40 -5.22 -1.99 7.51
CA ILE A 40 -4.77 -3.15 6.74
C ILE A 40 -5.23 -4.42 7.45
N HIS A 41 -5.83 -5.31 6.70
CA HIS A 41 -6.20 -6.65 7.14
C HIS A 41 -5.48 -7.69 6.30
N THR A 42 -5.21 -8.84 6.90
CA THR A 42 -4.81 -10.05 6.18
C THR A 42 -5.90 -11.08 6.20
N ILE A 43 -5.96 -11.90 5.17
CA ILE A 43 -6.87 -13.05 5.08
C ILE A 43 -6.02 -14.26 4.74
N GLY A 44 -5.81 -15.14 5.72
CA GLY A 44 -5.13 -16.41 5.59
C GLY A 44 -6.10 -17.58 5.40
N GLU A 45 -5.67 -18.78 5.77
CA GLU A 45 -6.43 -20.03 5.63
C GLU A 45 -7.81 -20.02 6.30
N SER A 46 -7.97 -19.25 7.37
CA SER A 46 -9.25 -19.10 8.07
C SER A 46 -10.35 -18.41 7.26
N ASN A 47 -10.00 -17.78 6.14
CA ASN A 47 -10.86 -16.90 5.33
C ASN A 47 -11.52 -15.77 6.14
N LYS A 48 -10.96 -15.41 7.29
CA LYS A 48 -11.42 -14.29 8.11
C LYS A 48 -10.40 -13.16 8.05
N PRO A 49 -10.86 -11.91 7.91
CA PRO A 49 -9.96 -10.77 7.96
C PRO A 49 -9.43 -10.58 9.39
N GLU A 50 -8.13 -10.46 9.51
CA GLU A 50 -7.41 -10.14 10.74
C GLU A 50 -6.75 -8.76 10.58
N ARG A 51 -7.14 -7.81 11.42
CA ARG A 51 -6.58 -6.45 11.37
C ARG A 51 -5.14 -6.48 11.86
N LEU A 52 -4.25 -5.86 11.09
CA LEU A 52 -2.88 -5.60 11.49
C LEU A 52 -2.83 -4.36 12.39
N ALA A 53 -2.41 -4.55 13.62
CA ALA A 53 -2.17 -3.44 14.54
C ALA A 53 -0.85 -2.73 14.19
N PHE A 54 -0.86 -1.41 14.19
CA PHE A 54 0.38 -0.64 14.12
C PHE A 54 1.19 -0.89 15.40
N ASN A 55 2.49 -1.10 15.24
CA ASN A 55 3.43 -1.17 16.35
C ASN A 55 4.71 -0.41 15.97
N SER A 56 5.07 0.59 16.79
CA SER A 56 6.29 1.37 16.60
C SER A 56 7.56 0.51 16.61
N ASP A 57 7.54 -0.64 17.28
CA ASP A 57 8.66 -1.58 17.32
C ASP A 57 8.96 -2.23 15.97
N MET A 58 8.05 -2.14 14.99
CA MET A 58 8.30 -2.55 13.60
C MET A 58 9.27 -1.62 12.85
N PHE A 59 9.65 -0.48 13.46
CA PHE A 59 10.45 0.55 12.79
C PHE A 59 11.73 0.87 13.55
N ASN A 60 12.76 1.24 12.80
CA ASN A 60 13.95 1.91 13.30
C ASN A 60 13.76 3.42 13.21
N TYR A 61 14.12 4.13 14.27
CA TYR A 61 14.03 5.59 14.38
C TYR A 61 15.45 6.12 14.52
N ASP A 62 16.09 6.43 13.40
CA ASP A 62 17.49 6.84 13.36
C ASP A 62 17.63 8.38 13.34
N GLY A 63 18.79 8.88 13.75
CA GLY A 63 19.16 10.30 13.63
C GLY A 63 18.11 11.25 14.20
N SER A 64 17.56 12.13 13.36
CA SER A 64 16.56 13.12 13.77
C SER A 64 15.20 12.53 14.19
N ALA A 65 14.95 11.26 13.90
CA ALA A 65 13.72 10.58 14.30
C ALA A 65 13.84 9.86 15.65
N SER A 66 15.02 9.77 16.28
CA SER A 66 15.24 8.97 17.50
C SER A 66 14.32 9.32 18.67
N GLY A 67 13.86 10.58 18.76
CA GLY A 67 12.91 11.02 19.78
C GLY A 67 11.44 10.71 19.49
N LEU A 68 11.13 10.12 18.34
CA LEU A 68 9.75 9.83 17.92
C LEU A 68 9.32 8.39 18.24
N ALA A 69 10.26 7.52 18.63
CA ALA A 69 9.95 6.16 19.02
C ALA A 69 8.91 6.14 20.16
N GLY A 70 7.84 5.38 19.98
CA GLY A 70 6.77 5.24 20.97
C GLY A 70 5.77 6.42 21.07
N LEU A 71 5.94 7.49 20.27
CA LEU A 71 4.94 8.59 20.22
C LEU A 71 3.73 8.23 19.33
N THR A 72 3.83 7.21 18.50
CA THR A 72 2.76 6.74 17.63
C THR A 72 2.07 5.56 18.31
N ASP A 73 0.77 5.63 18.49
CA ASP A 73 0.00 4.58 19.17
C ASP A 73 -0.60 3.55 18.17
N GLU A 74 -1.15 2.47 18.71
CA GLU A 74 -1.78 1.39 17.91
C GLU A 74 -2.95 1.86 17.04
N LYS A 75 -3.56 3.02 17.38
CA LYS A 75 -4.68 3.60 16.62
C LYS A 75 -4.22 4.35 15.40
N SER A 76 -2.93 4.66 15.31
CA SER A 76 -2.37 5.49 14.24
C SER A 76 -2.45 4.85 12.86
N GLY A 77 -2.48 3.50 12.77
CA GLY A 77 -2.48 2.79 11.49
C GLY A 77 -1.16 2.96 10.72
N PHE A 78 -1.13 2.49 9.49
CA PHE A 78 0.01 2.60 8.57
C PHE A 78 -0.30 3.65 7.50
N ALA A 79 0.72 4.25 6.89
CA ALA A 79 0.54 5.14 5.73
C ALA A 79 0.21 4.38 4.44
N GLY A 80 0.56 3.11 4.40
CA GLY A 80 0.43 2.21 3.27
C GLY A 80 1.36 1.02 3.43
N PHE A 81 1.56 0.28 2.36
CA PHE A 81 2.43 -0.91 2.37
C PHE A 81 3.11 -1.13 1.03
N ARG A 82 4.15 -1.94 1.07
CA ARG A 82 4.88 -2.43 -0.10
C ARG A 82 4.97 -3.95 -0.05
N VAL A 83 5.01 -4.54 -1.22
CA VAL A 83 5.11 -5.99 -1.40
C VAL A 83 6.47 -6.31 -1.99
N HIS A 84 7.16 -7.22 -1.34
CA HIS A 84 8.45 -7.77 -1.75
C HIS A 84 8.25 -9.18 -2.32
N TYR A 85 9.05 -9.52 -3.35
CA TYR A 85 9.05 -10.81 -4.00
C TYR A 85 10.42 -11.06 -4.66
N PRO A 86 10.93 -12.30 -4.78
CA PRO A 86 12.21 -12.59 -5.43
C PRO A 86 12.12 -12.44 -6.96
N ILE A 87 11.80 -11.22 -7.43
CA ILE A 87 11.53 -10.96 -8.85
C ILE A 87 12.78 -10.96 -9.72
N LYS A 88 13.96 -10.57 -9.17
CA LYS A 88 15.23 -10.55 -9.91
C LYS A 88 16.03 -11.82 -9.75
N ASN A 89 16.15 -12.29 -8.52
CA ASN A 89 16.86 -13.52 -8.17
C ASN A 89 16.23 -14.13 -6.90
N GLU A 90 16.56 -15.36 -6.59
CA GLU A 90 15.98 -16.09 -5.45
C GLU A 90 16.58 -15.70 -4.10
N GLU A 91 17.71 -14.97 -4.08
CA GLU A 91 18.43 -14.64 -2.85
C GLU A 91 17.87 -13.40 -2.14
N TYR A 92 17.18 -12.54 -2.89
CA TYR A 92 16.69 -11.26 -2.37
C TYR A 92 15.28 -10.94 -2.87
N LYS A 93 14.42 -10.52 -1.95
CA LYS A 93 13.05 -10.07 -2.26
C LYS A 93 13.03 -8.58 -2.52
N ASP A 94 12.94 -8.20 -3.79
CA ASP A 94 12.83 -6.79 -4.21
C ASP A 94 11.43 -6.23 -3.96
N GLU A 95 11.33 -4.95 -3.64
CA GLU A 95 10.07 -4.21 -3.68
C GLU A 95 9.55 -4.17 -5.12
N PHE A 96 8.39 -4.76 -5.39
CA PHE A 96 7.81 -4.77 -6.74
C PHE A 96 6.43 -4.13 -6.82
N ALA A 97 5.74 -3.98 -5.70
CA ALA A 97 4.45 -3.30 -5.63
C ALA A 97 4.36 -2.39 -4.41
N VAL A 98 3.77 -1.21 -4.57
CA VAL A 98 3.61 -0.20 -3.51
C VAL A 98 2.20 0.38 -3.58
N PHE A 99 1.55 0.51 -2.43
CA PHE A 99 0.32 1.26 -2.22
C PHE A 99 0.60 2.32 -1.15
N LEU A 100 0.71 3.59 -1.56
CA LEU A 100 1.09 4.68 -0.67
C LEU A 100 0.55 6.02 -1.17
N GLY A 101 -0.18 6.72 -0.30
CA GLY A 101 -0.73 8.04 -0.53
C GLY A 101 -1.95 8.06 -1.46
N ALA A 102 -3.01 8.76 -1.08
CA ALA A 102 -4.28 8.84 -1.81
C ALA A 102 -4.70 7.47 -2.36
N SER A 103 -4.93 7.35 -3.66
CA SER A 103 -5.22 6.07 -4.32
C SER A 103 -4.09 5.60 -5.26
N TYR A 104 -2.85 6.04 -4.99
CA TYR A 104 -1.72 5.67 -5.83
C TYR A 104 -1.25 4.24 -5.55
N PHE A 105 -0.87 3.57 -6.64
CA PHE A 105 -0.12 2.32 -6.60
C PHE A 105 0.94 2.29 -7.69
N ARG A 106 2.03 1.57 -7.45
CA ARG A 106 3.16 1.43 -8.36
C ARG A 106 3.59 -0.01 -8.44
N LEU A 107 3.95 -0.46 -9.65
CA LEU A 107 4.44 -1.80 -9.92
C LEU A 107 5.76 -1.72 -10.69
N VAL A 108 6.64 -2.70 -10.45
CA VAL A 108 7.95 -2.85 -11.12
C VAL A 108 8.03 -4.26 -11.70
N GLY A 109 8.47 -4.39 -12.94
CA GLY A 109 8.77 -5.67 -13.57
C GLY A 109 10.21 -6.12 -13.32
N LYS A 110 10.51 -7.36 -13.64
CA LYS A 110 11.88 -7.91 -13.56
C LYS A 110 12.84 -7.07 -14.41
N ASN A 111 14.01 -6.77 -13.85
CA ASN A 111 15.04 -5.96 -14.50
C ASN A 111 14.68 -4.49 -14.77
N GLN A 112 13.56 -4.01 -14.27
CA GLN A 112 13.23 -2.59 -14.28
C GLN A 112 13.82 -1.90 -13.05
N VAL A 113 14.29 -0.66 -13.24
CA VAL A 113 14.85 0.16 -12.16
C VAL A 113 13.77 0.99 -11.48
N TYR A 114 12.74 1.37 -12.24
CA TYR A 114 11.64 2.22 -11.78
C TYR A 114 10.31 1.70 -12.30
N GLY A 115 9.29 1.73 -11.44
CA GLY A 115 7.95 1.26 -11.79
C GLY A 115 7.07 2.36 -12.36
N ILE A 116 5.97 1.95 -12.99
CA ILE A 116 4.89 2.82 -13.44
C ILE A 116 3.93 3.03 -12.28
N SER A 117 3.54 4.29 -12.05
CA SER A 117 2.52 4.67 -11.07
C SER A 117 1.17 4.86 -11.75
N ALA A 118 0.12 4.40 -11.08
CA ALA A 118 -1.27 4.62 -11.46
C ALA A 118 -2.06 5.11 -10.23
N ARG A 119 -3.25 5.63 -10.48
CA ARG A 119 -4.24 5.99 -9.44
C ARG A 119 -5.45 5.08 -9.55
N GLY A 120 -6.07 4.76 -8.42
CA GLY A 120 -7.34 4.06 -8.42
C GLY A 120 -8.43 4.88 -9.12
N LEU A 121 -8.49 6.18 -8.82
CA LEU A 121 -9.44 7.09 -9.45
C LEU A 121 -8.87 8.52 -9.47
N ALA A 122 -9.13 9.25 -10.55
CA ALA A 122 -8.84 10.66 -10.67
C ALA A 122 -10.15 11.44 -10.94
N ILE A 123 -10.39 12.49 -10.15
CA ILE A 123 -11.61 13.30 -10.26
C ILE A 123 -11.21 14.75 -10.54
N ASP A 124 -11.79 15.32 -11.61
CA ASP A 124 -11.63 16.71 -11.99
C ASP A 124 -10.17 17.16 -12.26
N THR A 125 -9.32 16.22 -12.68
CA THR A 125 -7.91 16.48 -12.99
C THR A 125 -7.75 17.61 -14.00
N ALA A 126 -6.89 18.57 -13.67
CA ALA A 126 -6.57 19.76 -14.47
C ALA A 126 -7.76 20.71 -14.69
N LEU A 127 -8.80 20.66 -13.88
CA LEU A 127 -9.87 21.66 -13.89
C LEU A 127 -9.52 22.86 -13.00
N ALA A 128 -10.01 24.06 -13.38
CA ALA A 128 -9.74 25.30 -12.65
C ALA A 128 -10.28 25.28 -11.20
N LYS A 129 -11.32 24.51 -10.93
CA LYS A 129 -11.90 24.34 -9.58
C LYS A 129 -11.04 23.48 -8.64
N GLY A 130 -9.98 22.88 -9.14
CA GLY A 130 -9.15 21.95 -8.41
C GLY A 130 -9.52 20.47 -8.63
N GLU A 131 -8.60 19.61 -8.27
CA GLU A 131 -8.74 18.14 -8.33
C GLU A 131 -9.20 17.59 -6.98
N GLU A 132 -10.11 16.63 -7.01
CA GLU A 132 -10.45 15.82 -5.85
C GLU A 132 -9.58 14.55 -5.85
N PHE A 133 -8.96 14.24 -4.70
CA PHE A 133 -8.10 13.09 -4.52
C PHE A 133 -8.82 12.00 -3.72
N PRO A 134 -9.36 10.97 -4.37
CA PRO A 134 -9.85 9.79 -3.67
C PRO A 134 -8.72 9.05 -2.95
N HIS A 135 -9.02 8.51 -1.76
CA HIS A 135 -8.07 7.79 -0.93
C HIS A 135 -8.46 6.33 -0.77
N PHE A 136 -7.49 5.44 -0.87
CA PHE A 136 -7.65 4.11 -0.30
C PHE A 136 -7.55 4.24 1.23
N THR A 137 -8.59 3.80 1.93
CA THR A 137 -8.70 3.92 3.39
C THR A 137 -8.54 2.59 4.12
N GLU A 138 -8.77 1.49 3.41
CA GLU A 138 -8.74 0.16 3.98
C GLU A 138 -8.33 -0.87 2.93
N PHE A 139 -7.49 -1.84 3.34
CA PHE A 139 -7.00 -2.90 2.48
C PHE A 139 -7.22 -4.27 3.14
N TRP A 140 -7.47 -5.29 2.31
CA TRP A 140 -7.47 -6.69 2.68
C TRP A 140 -6.53 -7.43 1.74
N VAL A 141 -5.45 -7.97 2.31
CA VAL A 141 -4.44 -8.69 1.54
C VAL A 141 -4.62 -10.18 1.78
N ILE A 142 -4.89 -10.91 0.71
CA ILE A 142 -5.02 -12.36 0.77
C ILE A 142 -3.62 -12.96 0.82
N GLU A 143 -3.37 -13.83 1.80
CA GLU A 143 -2.12 -14.60 1.85
C GLU A 143 -2.00 -15.48 0.60
N PRO A 144 -0.99 -15.27 -0.25
CA PRO A 144 -0.86 -16.01 -1.49
C PRO A 144 -0.33 -17.42 -1.23
N SER A 145 -0.86 -18.39 -1.96
CA SER A 145 -0.24 -19.71 -2.05
C SER A 145 1.02 -19.63 -2.92
N GLU A 146 1.94 -20.57 -2.76
CA GLU A 146 3.19 -20.66 -3.51
C GLU A 146 2.95 -20.54 -5.02
N GLY A 147 3.71 -19.68 -5.68
CA GLY A 147 3.65 -19.45 -7.13
C GLY A 147 2.34 -18.83 -7.65
N LYS A 148 1.45 -18.36 -6.77
CA LYS A 148 0.19 -17.71 -7.16
C LYS A 148 0.29 -16.20 -7.08
N PRO A 149 -0.54 -15.46 -7.87
CA PRO A 149 -0.64 -14.00 -7.75
C PRO A 149 -1.06 -13.57 -6.34
N ILE A 150 -0.57 -12.42 -5.88
CA ILE A 150 -1.12 -11.80 -4.67
C ILE A 150 -2.40 -11.04 -5.00
N THR A 151 -3.40 -11.19 -4.14
CA THR A 151 -4.69 -10.49 -4.28
C THR A 151 -4.84 -9.46 -3.16
N VAL A 152 -5.17 -8.23 -3.56
CA VAL A 152 -5.43 -7.10 -2.66
C VAL A 152 -6.82 -6.55 -2.94
N TYR A 153 -7.66 -6.45 -1.93
CA TYR A 153 -8.87 -5.65 -2.00
C TYR A 153 -8.64 -4.30 -1.33
N ALA A 154 -9.30 -3.26 -1.82
CA ALA A 154 -9.20 -1.92 -1.25
C ALA A 154 -10.56 -1.22 -1.24
N ARG A 155 -10.80 -0.42 -0.20
CA ARG A 155 -11.91 0.52 -0.12
C ARG A 155 -11.40 1.91 -0.46
N LEU A 156 -12.06 2.54 -1.42
CA LEU A 156 -11.78 3.91 -1.84
C LEU A 156 -12.88 4.83 -1.30
N GLU A 157 -12.44 5.95 -0.75
CA GLU A 157 -13.32 6.98 -0.21
C GLU A 157 -12.94 8.36 -0.75
N SER A 158 -13.96 9.11 -1.12
CA SER A 158 -13.82 10.52 -1.46
C SER A 158 -15.17 11.24 -1.24
N PRO A 159 -15.22 12.58 -1.24
CA PRO A 159 -16.47 13.32 -1.15
C PRO A 159 -17.49 12.89 -2.19
N SER A 160 -17.10 12.80 -3.47
CA SER A 160 -18.02 12.54 -4.59
C SER A 160 -18.20 11.07 -4.93
N VAL A 161 -17.28 10.17 -4.52
CA VAL A 161 -17.29 8.75 -4.94
C VAL A 161 -16.81 7.83 -3.82
N ALA A 162 -17.48 6.72 -3.59
CA ALA A 162 -16.95 5.57 -2.88
C ALA A 162 -16.61 4.46 -3.87
N GLY A 163 -15.67 3.57 -3.51
CA GLY A 163 -15.28 2.48 -4.38
C GLY A 163 -14.79 1.24 -3.65
N ALA A 164 -15.00 0.09 -4.30
CA ALA A 164 -14.40 -1.18 -3.93
C ALA A 164 -13.50 -1.63 -5.08
N TYR A 165 -12.29 -2.08 -4.75
CA TYR A 165 -11.28 -2.50 -5.71
C TYR A 165 -10.80 -3.89 -5.42
N LYS A 166 -10.42 -4.61 -6.48
CA LYS A 166 -9.69 -5.85 -6.42
C LYS A 166 -8.51 -5.77 -7.37
N PHE A 167 -7.32 -5.99 -6.84
CA PHE A 167 -6.07 -6.10 -7.57
C PHE A 167 -5.59 -7.55 -7.52
N VAL A 168 -5.33 -8.15 -8.66
CA VAL A 168 -4.64 -9.45 -8.78
C VAL A 168 -3.31 -9.18 -9.44
N ILE A 169 -2.22 -9.30 -8.69
CA ILE A 169 -0.89 -8.85 -9.10
C ILE A 169 -0.01 -10.07 -9.28
N GLN A 170 0.53 -10.24 -10.48
CA GLN A 170 1.46 -11.31 -10.85
C GLN A 170 2.83 -10.69 -11.12
N PRO A 171 3.84 -10.90 -10.23
CA PRO A 171 5.21 -10.53 -10.53
C PRO A 171 5.78 -11.43 -11.62
N ASP A 172 6.40 -10.81 -12.63
CA ASP A 172 7.04 -11.51 -13.75
C ASP A 172 8.04 -10.55 -14.44
N ILE A 173 8.57 -10.94 -15.61
CA ILE A 173 9.36 -10.08 -16.51
C ILE A 173 8.62 -8.77 -16.71
N ASP A 174 7.36 -8.84 -17.11
CA ASP A 174 6.41 -7.75 -17.09
C ASP A 174 5.40 -8.01 -15.95
N THR A 175 5.59 -7.35 -14.82
CA THR A 175 4.62 -7.45 -13.72
C THR A 175 3.26 -6.96 -14.19
N SER A 176 2.28 -7.83 -14.11
CA SER A 176 0.92 -7.54 -14.53
C SER A 176 -0.01 -7.34 -13.33
N VAL A 177 -1.00 -6.46 -13.48
CA VAL A 177 -2.08 -6.30 -12.52
C VAL A 177 -3.43 -6.31 -13.25
N LYS A 178 -4.32 -7.20 -12.81
CA LYS A 178 -5.73 -7.13 -13.17
C LYS A 178 -6.45 -6.33 -12.10
N VAL A 179 -7.10 -5.22 -12.52
CA VAL A 179 -7.88 -4.36 -11.64
C VAL A 179 -9.36 -4.51 -11.97
N GLU A 180 -10.15 -4.79 -10.96
CA GLU A 180 -11.61 -4.73 -11.01
C GLU A 180 -12.06 -3.66 -10.01
N SER A 181 -12.98 -2.77 -10.42
CA SER A 181 -13.48 -1.71 -9.55
C SER A 181 -14.99 -1.57 -9.66
N TRP A 182 -15.61 -1.26 -8.53
CA TRP A 182 -17.02 -0.89 -8.41
C TRP A 182 -17.09 0.49 -7.79
N LEU A 183 -17.60 1.46 -8.54
CA LEU A 183 -17.67 2.86 -8.14
C LEU A 183 -19.12 3.25 -7.86
N PHE A 184 -19.32 3.97 -6.78
CA PHE A 184 -20.62 4.43 -6.29
C PHE A 184 -20.57 5.96 -6.18
N ALA A 185 -21.21 6.65 -7.10
CA ALA A 185 -21.31 8.10 -7.07
C ALA A 185 -22.14 8.55 -5.85
N ARG A 186 -21.63 9.55 -5.14
CA ARG A 186 -22.32 10.27 -4.05
C ARG A 186 -22.80 11.63 -4.50
N ASP A 187 -22.18 12.18 -5.54
CA ASP A 187 -22.49 13.48 -6.12
C ASP A 187 -22.13 13.47 -7.61
N ASP A 188 -22.50 14.52 -8.33
CA ASP A 188 -22.16 14.70 -9.73
C ASP A 188 -20.66 14.92 -9.93
N VAL A 189 -20.07 14.15 -10.83
CA VAL A 189 -18.66 14.25 -11.20
C VAL A 189 -18.54 14.77 -12.63
N SER A 190 -17.88 15.91 -12.79
CA SER A 190 -17.74 16.55 -14.10
C SER A 190 -16.76 15.84 -15.02
N LYS A 191 -15.66 15.29 -14.43
CA LYS A 191 -14.61 14.61 -15.17
C LYS A 191 -14.05 13.46 -14.33
N LEU A 192 -14.17 12.26 -14.87
CA LEU A 192 -13.63 11.02 -14.27
C LEU A 192 -12.46 10.53 -15.12
N GLY A 193 -11.36 10.10 -14.46
CA GLY A 193 -10.17 9.56 -15.09
C GLY A 193 -9.47 8.49 -14.27
#